data_4d9db07fb30d827e264aae0e2f1ff3c0
#
_entry.id   4d9db07fb30d827e264aae0e2f1ff3c0
#
_cell.length_a   1.000
_cell.length_b   1.000
_cell.length_c   1.000
_cell.angle_alpha   90.00
_cell.angle_beta   90.00
_cell.angle_gamma   90.00
#
_symmetry.space_group_name_H-M   'P 1'
#
loop_
_entity.id
_entity.type
_entity.pdbx_description
1 polymer ?
#
loop_
_entity_poly.entity_id
_entity_poly.type
_entity_poly.pdbx_seq_one_letter_code
_entity_poly.pdbx_strand_id
1 'polypeptide(L)'
;NKDTLQSVKSHKKNDILKNIGDADITSLVDFGFLKNYFYKNKVKVSKVVSQSFFLKKLGILDRAEIISKNMSFREKSNLYLRLQRLLDGRYMGELFKVIFAYKSKKEITLGFN
;
A
#
# COMPACT_ATOMS: atom_id res chain seq x y z
N ASN A 1 13.29 20.58 4.50
CA ASN A 1 13.45 19.16 4.21
C ASN A 1 12.96 18.32 5.37
N LYS A 2 11.90 17.60 5.15
CA LYS A 2 11.42 16.63 6.13
C LYS A 2 12.36 15.42 6.13
N ASP A 3 12.74 14.98 7.31
CA ASP A 3 13.41 13.71 7.48
C ASP A 3 12.43 12.59 7.11
N THR A 4 12.74 11.87 6.02
CA THR A 4 11.88 10.79 5.53
C THR A 4 12.24 9.42 6.08
N LEU A 5 13.44 9.28 6.68
CA LEU A 5 13.85 8.02 7.29
C LEU A 5 13.21 7.84 8.66
N GLN A 6 12.71 6.64 8.88
CA GLN A 6 12.08 6.25 10.14
C GLN A 6 12.55 4.88 10.56
N SER A 7 12.62 4.66 11.87
CA SER A 7 12.85 3.34 12.45
C SER A 7 11.60 2.94 13.24
N VAL A 8 11.18 1.70 13.09
CA VAL A 8 9.96 1.19 13.73
C VAL A 8 10.30 -0.10 14.48
N LYS A 9 9.95 -0.16 15.76
CA LYS A 9 10.09 -1.35 16.60
C LYS A 9 8.75 -1.61 17.29
N SER A 10 8.22 -2.83 17.14
CA SER A 10 6.93 -3.23 17.73
C SER A 10 5.79 -2.25 17.44
N HIS A 11 5.72 -1.78 16.17
CA HIS A 11 4.76 -0.81 15.66
C HIS A 11 4.83 0.58 16.30
N LYS A 12 5.95 0.92 16.96
CA LYS A 12 6.20 2.25 17.52
C LYS A 12 7.41 2.89 16.86
N LYS A 13 7.40 4.21 16.76
CA LYS A 13 8.57 4.95 16.27
C LYS A 13 9.77 4.69 17.18
N ASN A 14 10.92 4.50 16.57
CA ASN A 14 12.19 4.24 17.24
C ASN A 14 13.25 5.17 16.64
N ASP A 15 14.27 5.51 17.44
CA ASP A 15 15.45 6.21 16.94
C ASP A 15 16.19 5.30 15.96
N ILE A 16 16.60 5.83 14.80
CA ILE A 16 17.23 5.06 13.72
C ILE A 16 18.50 4.34 14.21
N LEU A 17 19.24 4.94 15.13
CA LEU A 17 20.51 4.37 15.65
C LEU A 17 20.30 3.46 16.84
N LYS A 18 19.07 3.33 17.37
CA LYS A 18 18.76 2.43 18.46
C LYS A 18 18.23 1.10 17.95
N ASN A 19 18.59 0.02 18.64
CA ASN A 19 18.12 -1.34 18.31
C ASN A 19 18.46 -1.77 16.88
N ILE A 20 19.70 -1.45 16.44
CA ILE A 20 20.19 -1.86 15.13
C ILE A 20 20.06 -3.39 15.00
N GLY A 21 19.38 -3.84 13.94
CA GLY A 21 19.11 -5.25 13.70
C GLY A 21 17.76 -5.73 14.26
N ASP A 22 17.19 -5.03 15.24
CA ASP A 22 15.89 -5.39 15.85
C ASP A 22 14.74 -4.50 15.40
N ALA A 23 15.03 -3.36 14.76
CA ALA A 23 14.03 -2.39 14.35
C ALA A 23 13.94 -2.33 12.82
N ASP A 24 12.73 -2.13 12.31
CA ASP A 24 12.50 -1.89 10.89
C ASP A 24 12.84 -0.43 10.56
N ILE A 25 13.64 -0.24 9.51
CA ILE A 25 13.95 1.08 8.98
C ILE A 25 13.06 1.34 7.79
N THR A 26 12.28 2.43 7.84
CA THR A 26 11.35 2.81 6.78
C THR A 26 11.61 4.24 6.35
N SER A 27 11.12 4.61 5.17
CA SER A 27 11.18 5.98 4.70
C SER A 27 9.85 6.38 4.08
N LEU A 28 9.51 7.67 4.21
CA LEU A 28 8.40 8.25 3.47
C LEU A 28 8.81 8.42 2.02
N VAL A 29 7.93 8.06 1.09
CA VAL A 29 8.20 8.11 -0.34
C VAL A 29 7.67 9.41 -0.92
N ASP A 30 8.53 10.13 -1.65
CA ASP A 30 8.13 11.28 -2.44
C ASP A 30 7.67 10.82 -3.82
N PHE A 31 6.38 10.64 -3.98
CA PHE A 31 5.80 10.16 -5.24
C PHE A 31 5.93 11.17 -6.37
N GLY A 32 5.97 12.47 -6.08
CA GLY A 32 6.21 13.50 -7.08
C GLY A 32 7.59 13.36 -7.72
N PHE A 33 8.61 13.21 -6.89
CA PHE A 33 9.99 12.97 -7.34
C PHE A 33 10.08 11.68 -8.15
N LEU A 34 9.46 10.62 -7.66
CA LEU A 34 9.48 9.30 -8.31
C LEU A 34 8.82 9.34 -9.69
N LYS A 35 7.67 10.01 -9.82
CA LYS A 35 6.98 10.18 -11.10
C LYS A 35 7.83 10.97 -12.09
N ASN A 36 8.47 12.04 -11.66
CA ASN A 36 9.36 12.83 -12.52
C ASN A 36 10.56 12.01 -12.99
N TYR A 37 11.14 11.23 -12.11
CA TYR A 37 12.24 10.33 -12.46
C TYR A 37 11.84 9.33 -13.54
N PHE A 38 10.70 8.68 -13.37
CA PHE A 38 10.19 7.74 -14.38
C PHE A 38 9.89 8.43 -15.71
N TYR A 39 9.27 9.60 -15.65
CA TYR A 39 8.96 10.37 -16.85
C TYR A 39 10.22 10.71 -17.66
N LYS A 40 11.27 11.18 -16.98
CA LYS A 40 12.58 11.50 -17.61
C LYS A 40 13.20 10.27 -18.28
N ASN A 41 12.96 9.09 -17.77
CA ASN A 41 13.48 7.83 -18.30
C ASN A 41 12.50 7.13 -19.26
N LYS A 42 11.49 7.86 -19.76
CA LYS A 42 10.50 7.37 -20.74
C LYS A 42 9.71 6.15 -20.23
N VAL A 43 9.47 6.09 -18.95
CA VAL A 43 8.62 5.09 -18.32
C VAL A 43 7.26 5.70 -18.03
N LYS A 44 6.19 5.03 -18.45
CA LYS A 44 4.83 5.47 -18.14
C LYS A 44 4.52 5.18 -16.70
N VAL A 45 3.74 6.06 -16.07
CA VAL A 45 3.42 5.97 -14.64
C VAL A 45 1.94 6.21 -14.46
N SER A 46 1.31 5.39 -13.64
CA SER A 46 -0.08 5.60 -13.23
C SER A 46 -0.19 6.81 -12.30
N LYS A 47 -1.42 7.28 -12.06
CA LYS A 47 -1.65 8.19 -10.94
C LYS A 47 -1.38 7.46 -9.62
N VAL A 48 -1.06 8.22 -8.58
CA VAL A 48 -0.91 7.69 -7.22
C VAL A 48 -2.30 7.51 -6.62
N VAL A 49 -2.59 6.32 -6.13
CA VAL A 49 -3.85 6.02 -5.45
C VAL A 49 -3.58 5.41 -4.08
N SER A 50 -4.58 5.48 -3.20
CA SER A 50 -4.47 4.80 -1.92
C SER A 50 -4.54 3.28 -2.09
N GLN A 51 -3.98 2.55 -1.14
CA GLN A 51 -4.08 1.08 -1.10
C GLN A 51 -5.54 0.63 -1.10
N SER A 52 -6.39 1.31 -0.33
CA SER A 52 -7.82 1.03 -0.28
C SER A 52 -8.48 1.15 -1.65
N PHE A 53 -8.23 2.26 -2.35
CA PHE A 53 -8.77 2.48 -3.68
C PHE A 53 -8.34 1.38 -4.65
N PHE A 54 -7.04 1.11 -4.68
CA PHE A 54 -6.45 0.11 -5.58
C PHE A 54 -7.03 -1.28 -5.35
N LEU A 55 -7.05 -1.74 -4.11
CA LEU A 55 -7.53 -3.08 -3.78
C LEU A 55 -9.02 -3.23 -4.03
N LYS A 56 -9.83 -2.19 -3.73
CA LYS A 56 -11.26 -2.22 -4.02
C LYS A 56 -11.54 -2.29 -5.52
N LYS A 57 -10.78 -1.54 -6.31
CA LYS A 57 -10.91 -1.58 -7.78
C LYS A 57 -10.52 -2.93 -8.36
N LEU A 58 -9.59 -3.64 -7.74
CA LEU A 58 -9.23 -5.00 -8.16
C LEU A 58 -10.20 -6.07 -7.66
N GLY A 59 -11.21 -5.71 -6.86
CA GLY A 59 -12.26 -6.63 -6.44
C GLY A 59 -11.98 -7.39 -5.14
N ILE A 60 -11.19 -6.82 -4.22
CA ILE A 60 -10.86 -7.50 -2.96
C ILE A 60 -12.10 -7.86 -2.13
N LEU A 61 -13.13 -7.00 -2.14
CA LEU A 61 -14.35 -7.25 -1.37
C LEU A 61 -15.15 -8.42 -1.95
N ASP A 62 -15.29 -8.50 -3.26
CA ASP A 62 -15.94 -9.61 -3.94
C ASP A 62 -15.18 -10.91 -3.71
N ARG A 63 -13.85 -10.83 -3.79
CA ARG A 63 -12.99 -11.99 -3.52
C ARG A 63 -13.16 -12.50 -2.09
N ALA A 64 -13.20 -11.60 -1.12
CA ALA A 64 -13.40 -11.96 0.28
C ALA A 64 -14.77 -12.61 0.50
N GLU A 65 -15.81 -12.11 -0.13
CA GLU A 65 -17.15 -12.69 -0.05
C GLU A 65 -17.15 -14.13 -0.59
N ILE A 66 -16.52 -14.35 -1.74
CA ILE A 66 -16.45 -15.68 -2.35
C ILE A 66 -15.71 -16.67 -1.45
N ILE A 67 -14.52 -16.33 -0.98
CA ILE A 67 -13.72 -17.26 -0.19
C ILE A 67 -14.28 -17.50 1.21
N SER A 68 -15.09 -16.57 1.73
CA SER A 68 -15.66 -16.69 3.08
C SER A 68 -16.91 -17.57 3.14
N LYS A 69 -17.49 -17.96 2.02
CA LYS A 69 -18.77 -18.69 2.00
C LYS A 69 -18.77 -19.96 2.84
N ASN A 70 -17.67 -20.68 2.84
CA ASN A 70 -17.53 -21.95 3.55
C ASN A 70 -16.71 -21.84 4.84
N MET A 71 -16.47 -20.62 5.29
CA MET A 71 -15.72 -20.36 6.52
C MET A 71 -16.62 -20.40 7.74
N SER A 72 -16.07 -20.82 8.89
CA SER A 72 -16.72 -20.69 10.18
C SER A 72 -16.89 -19.21 10.54
N PHE A 73 -17.74 -18.92 11.52
CA PHE A 73 -17.90 -17.55 12.02
C PHE A 73 -16.57 -16.94 12.47
N ARG A 74 -15.77 -17.72 13.19
CA ARG A 74 -14.44 -17.28 13.66
C ARG A 74 -13.51 -16.93 12.51
N GLU A 75 -13.46 -17.78 11.50
CA GLU A 75 -12.62 -17.55 10.31
C GLU A 75 -13.07 -16.31 9.53
N LYS A 76 -14.40 -16.13 9.36
CA LYS A 76 -14.96 -14.92 8.73
C LYS A 76 -14.57 -13.67 9.50
N SER A 77 -14.71 -13.70 10.82
CA SER A 77 -14.35 -12.55 11.67
C SER A 77 -12.89 -12.19 11.51
N ASN A 78 -11.99 -13.18 11.51
CA ASN A 78 -10.57 -12.95 11.30
C ASN A 78 -10.28 -12.37 9.92
N LEU A 79 -10.94 -12.88 8.88
CA LEU A 79 -10.80 -12.37 7.52
C LEU A 79 -11.19 -10.88 7.44
N TYR A 80 -12.35 -10.53 7.99
CA TYR A 80 -12.84 -9.15 7.93
C TYR A 80 -12.01 -8.19 8.77
N LEU A 81 -11.42 -8.63 9.88
CA LEU A 81 -10.48 -7.83 10.64
C LEU A 81 -9.20 -7.53 9.83
N ARG A 82 -8.70 -8.52 9.09
CA ARG A 82 -7.56 -8.32 8.19
C ARG A 82 -7.88 -7.35 7.06
N LEU A 83 -9.08 -7.47 6.47
CA LEU A 83 -9.55 -6.53 5.45
C LEU A 83 -9.64 -5.12 5.99
N GLN A 84 -10.16 -4.95 7.20
CA GLN A 84 -10.24 -3.64 7.84
C GLN A 84 -8.86 -3.01 7.97
N ARG A 85 -7.87 -3.77 8.38
CA ARG A 85 -6.49 -3.26 8.50
C ARG A 85 -5.92 -2.81 7.15
N LEU A 86 -6.24 -3.52 6.07
CA LEU A 86 -5.75 -3.19 4.73
C LEU A 86 -6.48 -1.99 4.12
N LEU A 87 -7.76 -1.82 4.40
CA LEU A 87 -8.63 -0.91 3.64
C LEU A 87 -9.06 0.34 4.42
N ASP A 88 -9.12 0.26 5.76
CA ASP A 88 -9.60 1.38 6.57
C ASP A 88 -8.59 2.53 6.57
N GLY A 89 -9.07 3.75 6.39
CA GLY A 89 -8.23 4.95 6.40
C GLY A 89 -7.53 5.20 7.72
N ARG A 90 -8.06 4.65 8.82
CA ARG A 90 -7.42 4.73 10.15
C ARG A 90 -6.22 3.79 10.28
N TYR A 91 -6.03 2.87 9.34
CA TYR A 91 -4.93 1.90 9.33
C TYR A 91 -4.12 2.07 8.04
N MET A 92 -3.99 1.01 7.25
CA MET A 92 -3.13 1.00 6.07
C MET A 92 -3.80 1.48 4.78
N GLY A 93 -5.14 1.61 4.77
CA GLY A 93 -5.88 1.89 3.54
C GLY A 93 -5.53 3.21 2.86
N GLU A 94 -5.31 4.27 3.64
CA GLU A 94 -4.95 5.59 3.13
C GLU A 94 -3.47 5.92 3.32
N LEU A 95 -2.83 5.36 4.35
CA LEU A 95 -1.42 5.60 4.62
C LEU A 95 -0.52 5.08 3.49
N PHE A 96 -0.79 3.87 3.03
CA PHE A 96 -0.03 3.26 1.95
C PHE A 96 -0.60 3.67 0.59
N LYS A 97 0.30 4.01 -0.32
CA LYS A 97 -0.06 4.43 -1.67
C LYS A 97 0.45 3.42 -2.68
N VAL A 98 -0.17 3.41 -3.84
CA VAL A 98 0.18 2.49 -4.93
C VAL A 98 0.45 3.31 -6.18
N ILE A 99 1.53 2.98 -6.85
CA ILE A 99 1.91 3.55 -8.13
C ILE A 99 2.37 2.43 -9.05
N PHE A 100 2.05 2.52 -10.32
CA PHE A 100 2.43 1.52 -11.32
C PHE A 100 3.27 2.18 -12.41
N ALA A 101 4.48 1.67 -12.61
CA ALA A 101 5.39 2.12 -13.65
C ALA A 101 5.53 1.02 -14.70
N TYR A 102 5.41 1.38 -15.98
CA TYR A 102 5.41 0.39 -17.05
C TYR A 102 5.93 0.96 -18.37
N LYS A 103 6.36 0.06 -19.25
CA LYS A 103 6.70 0.39 -20.64
C LYS A 103 5.74 -0.34 -21.56
N SER A 104 4.85 0.40 -22.20
CA SER A 104 3.86 -0.16 -23.13
C SER A 104 3.39 0.95 -24.05
N LYS A 105 2.98 0.57 -25.27
CA LYS A 105 2.34 1.51 -26.19
C LYS A 105 0.94 1.90 -25.74
N LYS A 106 0.26 1.00 -25.02
CA LYS A 106 -1.09 1.23 -24.50
C LYS A 106 -1.01 1.72 -23.05
N GLU A 107 -1.93 2.58 -22.70
CA GLU A 107 -2.10 3.01 -21.31
C GLU A 107 -2.74 1.87 -20.50
N ILE A 108 -2.18 1.61 -19.32
CA ILE A 108 -2.68 0.58 -18.39
C ILE A 108 -3.25 1.30 -17.19
N THR A 109 -4.55 1.11 -16.93
CA THR A 109 -5.28 1.83 -15.89
C THR A 109 -5.93 0.92 -14.85
N LEU A 110 -5.86 -0.40 -15.00
CA LEU A 110 -6.50 -1.35 -14.10
C LEU A 110 -6.08 -1.13 -12.64
N GLY A 111 -7.06 -0.94 -11.76
CA GLY A 111 -6.82 -0.64 -10.36
C GLY A 111 -6.60 0.85 -10.05
N PHE A 112 -6.50 1.70 -11.07
CA PHE A 112 -6.17 3.13 -10.93
C PHE A 112 -7.26 4.06 -11.46
N ASN A 113 -8.36 3.51 -11.91
CA ASN A 113 -9.48 4.29 -12.44
C ASN A 113 -10.45 4.67 -11.34
#